data_dd97ccae8154c9ebe2bad90b9fa03bbc
#
_entry.id   dd97ccae8154c9ebe2bad90b9fa03bbc
#
_cell.length_a   1.000
_cell.length_b   1.000
_cell.length_c   1.000
_cell.angle_alpha   90.00
_cell.angle_beta   90.00
_cell.angle_gamma   90.00
#
_symmetry.space_group_name_H-M   'P 1'
#
loop_
_entity.id
_entity.type
_entity.pdbx_description
1 polymer ?
#
loop_
_entity_poly.entity_id
_entity_poly.type
_entity_poly.pdbx_seq_one_letter_code
_entity_poly.pdbx_strand_id
1 'polypeptide(L)'
;MTKEEAKKCIKKLREEINYHRYMYHVHDKLEISEAALDSLKHELFKLEQHFPELIASDSPTQRIGGKPLPAFKKVTHASPMLSMEDVFSPVELEAWLTRNKRLYPLGIYDFYTEIKMDGLAVSLVYENGLLKVGATRGDGRVGEDVTQNLKTIEAIPLRLRVPSEKEISDVILRSETTKDPEPRVKHGILRFAQDDAHVVHHKILRALEQGRIEIRGEAYMSKKTFEELNREQKKKNEAPFANPRNAAAGSIRQLDSNITASRKLSFFGYALSGDLGLTTHEQAHALMKLLGVPINPLSEYCRNLKAVVDFHEKVYKMREKLPYWTDGIVVVVNNDQTFERLGVVGKAPRGIIAFKFPAEQATTRVREVRFQVGRTGVLTPVAVMGPVFVAGTTVKHATLHNMDEIERLGLKIGDTVILEKARDIIPKVVQVLPKLRTGQEKTIRPPS
;
A
#
# COMPACT_ATOMS: atom_id res chain seq x y z
N MET A 1 -31.73 -27.19 -19.70
CA MET A 1 -31.92 -26.01 -18.82
C MET A 1 -32.48 -24.88 -19.67
N THR A 2 -33.59 -24.30 -19.27
CA THR A 2 -34.16 -23.12 -19.94
C THR A 2 -33.31 -21.85 -19.63
N LYS A 3 -33.45 -20.80 -20.44
CA LYS A 3 -32.75 -19.55 -20.23
C LYS A 3 -33.07 -18.90 -18.87
N GLU A 4 -34.31 -18.99 -18.41
CA GLU A 4 -34.74 -18.47 -17.11
C GLU A 4 -34.14 -19.27 -15.92
N GLU A 5 -34.04 -20.58 -16.07
CA GLU A 5 -33.37 -21.45 -15.10
C GLU A 5 -31.85 -21.11 -15.03
N ALA A 6 -31.21 -20.95 -16.20
CA ALA A 6 -29.79 -20.56 -16.29
C ALA A 6 -29.55 -19.21 -15.64
N LYS A 7 -30.39 -18.21 -15.89
CA LYS A 7 -30.31 -16.89 -15.28
C LYS A 7 -30.35 -16.94 -13.74
N LYS A 8 -31.26 -17.76 -13.18
CA LYS A 8 -31.34 -17.95 -11.71
C LYS A 8 -30.12 -18.66 -11.17
N CYS A 9 -29.61 -19.69 -11.87
CA CYS A 9 -28.44 -20.44 -11.46
C CYS A 9 -27.17 -19.57 -11.50
N ILE A 10 -26.94 -18.85 -12.61
CA ILE A 10 -25.83 -17.91 -12.77
C ILE A 10 -25.83 -16.86 -11.65
N LYS A 11 -27.02 -16.29 -11.32
CA LYS A 11 -27.13 -15.31 -10.24
C LYS A 11 -26.68 -15.91 -8.89
N LYS A 12 -27.18 -17.11 -8.54
CA LYS A 12 -26.82 -17.79 -7.29
C LYS A 12 -25.34 -18.13 -7.22
N LEU A 13 -24.76 -18.68 -8.29
CA LEU A 13 -23.33 -18.99 -8.34
C LEU A 13 -22.46 -17.75 -8.17
N ARG A 14 -22.82 -16.63 -8.80
CA ARG A 14 -22.09 -15.34 -8.62
C ARG A 14 -22.17 -14.84 -7.18
N GLU A 15 -23.35 -14.90 -6.57
CA GLU A 15 -23.56 -14.52 -5.17
C GLU A 15 -22.71 -15.38 -4.24
N GLU A 16 -22.69 -16.69 -4.42
CA GLU A 16 -21.94 -17.63 -3.61
C GLU A 16 -20.42 -17.47 -3.77
N ILE A 17 -19.93 -17.36 -5.01
CA ILE A 17 -18.50 -17.12 -5.27
C ILE A 17 -18.05 -15.80 -4.65
N ASN A 18 -18.83 -14.73 -4.80
CA ASN A 18 -18.50 -13.43 -4.23
C ASN A 18 -18.54 -13.43 -2.69
N TYR A 19 -19.48 -14.18 -2.09
CA TYR A 19 -19.55 -14.38 -0.64
C TYR A 19 -18.29 -15.08 -0.12
N HIS A 20 -17.89 -16.21 -0.68
CA HIS A 20 -16.69 -16.93 -0.24
C HIS A 20 -15.40 -16.12 -0.46
N ARG A 21 -15.32 -15.33 -1.52
CA ARG A 21 -14.22 -14.39 -1.73
C ARG A 21 -14.18 -13.28 -0.69
N TYR A 22 -15.33 -12.72 -0.32
CA TYR A 22 -15.45 -11.75 0.75
C TYR A 22 -15.00 -12.34 2.08
N MET A 23 -15.44 -13.56 2.41
CA MET A 23 -15.01 -14.25 3.63
C MET A 23 -13.50 -14.50 3.63
N TYR A 24 -12.93 -14.93 2.52
CA TYR A 24 -11.49 -15.21 2.42
C TYR A 24 -10.63 -13.93 2.45
N HIS A 25 -10.90 -12.96 1.57
CA HIS A 25 -10.02 -11.79 1.41
C HIS A 25 -10.22 -10.70 2.48
N VAL A 26 -11.43 -10.56 3.03
CA VAL A 26 -11.76 -9.49 3.98
C VAL A 26 -11.79 -9.98 5.42
N HIS A 27 -12.26 -11.21 5.65
CA HIS A 27 -12.39 -11.78 6.99
C HIS A 27 -11.32 -12.83 7.32
N ASP A 28 -10.41 -13.15 6.39
CA ASP A 28 -9.37 -14.18 6.53
C ASP A 28 -9.97 -15.53 6.99
N LYS A 29 -11.15 -15.86 6.47
CA LYS A 29 -11.92 -17.04 6.85
C LYS A 29 -12.18 -17.92 5.65
N LEU A 30 -11.57 -19.11 5.64
CA LEU A 30 -11.78 -20.12 4.62
C LEU A 30 -12.96 -21.02 5.02
N GLU A 31 -14.15 -20.83 4.41
CA GLU A 31 -15.33 -21.64 4.69
C GLU A 31 -15.46 -22.85 3.75
N ILE A 32 -14.91 -22.72 2.53
CA ILE A 32 -14.79 -23.84 1.56
C ILE A 32 -13.36 -23.93 1.06
N SER A 33 -12.92 -25.10 0.60
CA SER A 33 -11.58 -25.26 0.02
C SER A 33 -11.43 -24.46 -1.28
N GLU A 34 -10.19 -24.07 -1.61
CA GLU A 34 -9.89 -23.43 -2.90
C GLU A 34 -10.37 -24.25 -4.09
N ALA A 35 -10.21 -25.59 -4.02
CA ALA A 35 -10.70 -26.51 -5.05
C ALA A 35 -12.22 -26.46 -5.21
N ALA A 36 -12.98 -26.33 -4.11
CA ALA A 36 -14.44 -26.17 -4.16
C ALA A 36 -14.83 -24.82 -4.80
N LEU A 37 -14.14 -23.73 -4.43
CA LEU A 37 -14.37 -22.42 -5.03
C LEU A 37 -14.05 -22.42 -6.54
N ASP A 38 -12.99 -23.08 -6.96
CA ASP A 38 -12.62 -23.21 -8.38
C ASP A 38 -13.66 -24.06 -9.14
N SER A 39 -14.24 -25.07 -8.50
CA SER A 39 -15.35 -25.86 -9.09
C SER A 39 -16.57 -24.97 -9.34
N LEU A 40 -16.96 -24.11 -8.38
CA LEU A 40 -18.07 -23.17 -8.56
C LEU A 40 -17.79 -22.17 -9.70
N LYS A 41 -16.56 -21.65 -9.78
CA LYS A 41 -16.14 -20.76 -10.89
C LYS A 41 -16.23 -21.47 -12.24
N HIS A 42 -15.82 -22.73 -12.30
CA HIS A 42 -15.89 -23.52 -13.52
C HIS A 42 -17.32 -23.82 -13.96
N GLU A 43 -18.20 -24.10 -13.01
CA GLU A 43 -19.64 -24.26 -13.29
C GLU A 43 -20.27 -22.97 -13.84
N LEU A 44 -19.97 -21.84 -13.19
CA LEU A 44 -20.40 -20.53 -13.67
C LEU A 44 -19.89 -20.26 -15.10
N PHE A 45 -18.60 -20.52 -15.35
CA PHE A 45 -18.00 -20.36 -16.67
C PHE A 45 -18.72 -21.18 -17.75
N LYS A 46 -19.03 -22.46 -17.47
CA LYS A 46 -19.77 -23.32 -18.41
C LYS A 46 -21.18 -22.77 -18.73
N LEU A 47 -21.89 -22.29 -17.71
CA LEU A 47 -23.22 -21.71 -17.90
C LEU A 47 -23.16 -20.43 -18.72
N GLU A 48 -22.20 -19.56 -18.46
CA GLU A 48 -22.00 -18.32 -19.21
C GLU A 48 -21.52 -18.56 -20.64
N GLN A 49 -20.80 -19.66 -20.91
CA GLN A 49 -20.46 -20.10 -22.27
C GLN A 49 -21.67 -20.54 -23.05
N HIS A 50 -22.65 -21.21 -22.41
CA HIS A 50 -23.90 -21.65 -23.07
C HIS A 50 -24.88 -20.49 -23.25
N PHE A 51 -24.81 -19.45 -22.41
CA PHE A 51 -25.68 -18.28 -22.41
C PHE A 51 -24.88 -16.98 -22.37
N PRO A 52 -24.14 -16.65 -23.45
CA PRO A 52 -23.25 -15.49 -23.45
C PRO A 52 -23.94 -14.16 -23.16
N GLU A 53 -25.20 -14.02 -23.50
CA GLU A 53 -26.03 -12.84 -23.25
C GLU A 53 -26.35 -12.62 -21.75
N LEU A 54 -26.10 -13.61 -20.89
CA LEU A 54 -26.28 -13.51 -19.44
C LEU A 54 -24.97 -13.12 -18.71
N ILE A 55 -23.87 -12.98 -19.44
CA ILE A 55 -22.59 -12.56 -18.87
C ILE A 55 -22.72 -11.12 -18.40
N ALA A 56 -22.45 -10.89 -17.12
CA ALA A 56 -22.37 -9.54 -16.58
C ALA A 56 -20.91 -9.08 -16.45
N SER A 57 -20.70 -7.76 -16.58
CA SER A 57 -19.35 -7.16 -16.56
C SER A 57 -18.60 -7.35 -15.24
N ASP A 58 -19.31 -7.66 -14.16
CA ASP A 58 -18.80 -7.94 -12.81
C ASP A 58 -18.81 -9.44 -12.47
N SER A 59 -19.04 -10.32 -13.45
CA SER A 59 -18.93 -11.75 -13.20
C SER A 59 -17.51 -12.14 -12.79
N PRO A 60 -17.35 -13.04 -11.80
CA PRO A 60 -16.06 -13.62 -11.45
C PRO A 60 -15.27 -14.20 -12.64
N THR A 61 -15.96 -14.64 -13.69
CA THR A 61 -15.37 -15.17 -14.92
C THR A 61 -14.77 -14.07 -15.82
N GLN A 62 -15.13 -12.81 -15.62
CA GLN A 62 -14.66 -11.66 -16.41
C GLN A 62 -13.39 -11.01 -15.83
N ARG A 63 -12.71 -11.67 -14.89
CA ARG A 63 -11.46 -11.15 -14.29
C ARG A 63 -10.29 -11.23 -15.25
N ILE A 64 -10.22 -12.28 -16.01
CA ILE A 64 -9.16 -12.54 -16.98
C ILE A 64 -9.81 -12.53 -18.35
N GLY A 65 -9.40 -11.60 -19.21
CA GLY A 65 -9.94 -11.57 -20.56
C GLY A 65 -9.45 -10.39 -21.37
N GLY A 66 -9.57 -10.53 -22.66
CA GLY A 66 -9.17 -9.53 -23.64
C GLY A 66 -7.87 -9.88 -24.36
N LYS A 67 -7.68 -9.27 -25.54
CA LYS A 67 -6.43 -9.33 -26.26
C LYS A 67 -5.41 -8.45 -25.54
N PRO A 68 -4.09 -8.77 -25.62
CA PRO A 68 -3.04 -7.89 -25.12
C PRO A 68 -3.23 -6.44 -25.64
N LEU A 69 -3.02 -5.48 -24.74
CA LEU A 69 -3.16 -4.07 -25.07
C LEU A 69 -1.93 -3.61 -25.91
N PRO A 70 -2.11 -2.74 -26.90
CA PRO A 70 -0.95 -2.17 -27.62
C PRO A 70 -0.16 -1.17 -26.75
N ALA A 71 -0.85 -0.48 -25.84
CA ALA A 71 -0.26 0.46 -24.88
C ALA A 71 -1.27 0.79 -23.77
N PHE A 72 -0.79 1.33 -22.64
CA PHE A 72 -1.66 1.85 -21.58
C PHE A 72 -2.14 3.26 -21.89
N LYS A 73 -3.44 3.49 -21.71
CA LYS A 73 -4.02 4.83 -21.77
C LYS A 73 -3.63 5.62 -20.51
N LYS A 74 -3.54 6.94 -20.63
CA LYS A 74 -3.35 7.83 -19.49
C LYS A 74 -4.69 8.11 -18.79
N VAL A 75 -4.65 8.15 -17.45
CA VAL A 75 -5.80 8.45 -16.59
C VAL A 75 -5.42 9.59 -15.67
N THR A 76 -6.20 10.67 -15.69
CA THR A 76 -6.06 11.78 -14.74
C THR A 76 -6.83 11.45 -13.47
N HIS A 77 -6.16 11.51 -12.30
CA HIS A 77 -6.79 11.31 -11.02
C HIS A 77 -7.70 12.49 -10.66
N ALA A 78 -8.89 12.23 -10.13
CA ALA A 78 -9.82 13.28 -9.71
C ALA A 78 -9.26 14.11 -8.53
N SER A 79 -8.53 13.45 -7.64
CA SER A 79 -7.69 14.11 -6.63
C SER A 79 -6.27 13.56 -6.70
N PRO A 80 -5.22 14.38 -6.48
CA PRO A 80 -3.84 13.89 -6.59
C PRO A 80 -3.53 12.74 -5.64
N MET A 81 -2.77 11.75 -6.12
CA MET A 81 -2.17 10.70 -5.30
C MET A 81 -0.84 11.21 -4.75
N LEU A 82 -0.91 11.92 -3.65
CA LEU A 82 0.25 12.59 -3.06
C LEU A 82 1.25 11.60 -2.44
N SER A 83 2.49 12.04 -2.26
CA SER A 83 3.49 11.34 -1.46
C SER A 83 3.31 11.69 0.02
N MET A 84 4.13 11.10 0.89
CA MET A 84 4.19 11.45 2.31
C MET A 84 5.64 11.74 2.71
N GLU A 85 5.83 12.51 3.77
CA GLU A 85 7.13 12.71 4.39
C GLU A 85 7.52 11.48 5.20
N ASP A 86 8.81 11.26 5.38
CA ASP A 86 9.36 10.16 6.18
C ASP A 86 9.93 10.69 7.50
N VAL A 87 9.74 9.92 8.58
CA VAL A 87 10.45 10.08 9.86
C VAL A 87 11.01 8.73 10.29
N PHE A 88 12.13 8.75 11.04
CA PHE A 88 12.87 7.55 11.43
C PHE A 88 13.02 7.42 12.95
N SER A 89 12.56 8.40 13.70
CA SER A 89 12.67 8.42 15.17
C SER A 89 11.41 8.99 15.83
N PRO A 90 11.14 8.61 17.09
CA PRO A 90 10.06 9.21 17.89
C PRO A 90 10.20 10.73 18.04
N VAL A 91 11.43 11.24 18.09
CA VAL A 91 11.73 12.70 18.21
C VAL A 91 11.27 13.44 16.95
N GLU A 92 11.53 12.89 15.77
CA GLU A 92 11.09 13.48 14.50
C GLU A 92 9.55 13.41 14.37
N LEU A 93 8.94 12.33 14.85
CA LEU A 93 7.49 12.19 14.88
C LEU A 93 6.83 13.22 15.80
N GLU A 94 7.41 13.48 16.97
CA GLU A 94 6.95 14.53 17.90
C GLU A 94 7.13 15.93 17.31
N ALA A 95 8.24 16.18 16.61
CA ALA A 95 8.45 17.43 15.89
C ALA A 95 7.42 17.66 14.79
N TRP A 96 7.03 16.61 14.05
CA TRP A 96 5.94 16.64 13.07
C TRP A 96 4.60 17.03 13.72
N LEU A 97 4.23 16.40 14.84
CA LEU A 97 3.00 16.73 15.56
C LEU A 97 3.02 18.16 16.10
N THR A 98 4.16 18.59 16.62
CA THR A 98 4.34 19.96 17.16
C THR A 98 4.14 21.01 16.06
N ARG A 99 4.69 20.77 14.85
CA ARG A 99 4.46 21.65 13.69
C ARG A 99 2.97 21.73 13.34
N ASN A 100 2.27 20.58 13.29
CA ASN A 100 0.86 20.52 12.97
C ASN A 100 -0.01 21.23 14.01
N LYS A 101 0.27 21.05 15.31
CA LYS A 101 -0.43 21.75 16.40
C LYS A 101 -0.25 23.25 16.37
N ARG A 102 0.92 23.74 15.92
CA ARG A 102 1.12 25.21 15.72
C ARG A 102 0.28 25.75 14.57
N LEU A 103 0.05 24.97 13.51
CA LEU A 103 -0.76 25.37 12.37
C LEU A 103 -2.26 25.34 12.69
N TYR A 104 -2.70 24.33 13.42
CA TYR A 104 -4.11 24.18 13.80
C TYR A 104 -4.23 23.76 15.28
N PRO A 105 -4.12 24.71 16.24
CA PRO A 105 -4.11 24.41 17.68
C PRO A 105 -5.41 23.75 18.20
N LEU A 106 -6.55 24.02 17.55
CA LEU A 106 -7.87 23.47 17.90
C LEU A 106 -8.15 22.11 17.28
N GLY A 107 -7.19 21.52 16.55
CA GLY A 107 -7.34 20.23 15.90
C GLY A 107 -7.43 19.07 16.91
N ILE A 108 -8.16 18.03 16.51
CA ILE A 108 -8.19 16.76 17.24
C ILE A 108 -7.04 15.91 16.71
N TYR A 109 -6.10 15.58 17.59
CA TYR A 109 -4.88 14.83 17.24
C TYR A 109 -4.87 13.45 17.88
N ASP A 110 -5.81 12.62 17.41
CA ASP A 110 -5.77 11.17 17.48
C ASP A 110 -5.32 10.62 16.11
N PHE A 111 -4.90 9.38 16.06
CA PHE A 111 -4.25 8.83 14.89
C PHE A 111 -4.86 7.49 14.50
N TYR A 112 -4.82 7.20 13.21
CA TYR A 112 -4.98 5.86 12.70
C TYR A 112 -3.65 5.41 12.11
N THR A 113 -3.20 4.22 12.50
CA THR A 113 -1.93 3.68 12.04
C THR A 113 -2.15 2.44 11.19
N GLU A 114 -1.41 2.31 10.14
CA GLU A 114 -1.48 1.20 9.21
C GLU A 114 -0.08 0.77 8.77
N ILE A 115 0.02 -0.46 8.28
CA ILE A 115 1.28 -0.97 7.76
C ILE A 115 1.63 -0.22 6.47
N LYS A 116 2.86 0.30 6.41
CA LYS A 116 3.41 0.82 5.16
C LYS A 116 3.85 -0.34 4.29
N MET A 117 2.93 -0.75 3.40
CA MET A 117 3.14 -1.85 2.48
C MET A 117 4.19 -1.51 1.43
N ASP A 118 4.96 -2.51 1.05
CA ASP A 118 5.95 -2.39 -0.03
C ASP A 118 5.42 -3.03 -1.32
N GLY A 119 4.72 -2.25 -2.10
CA GLY A 119 4.03 -2.66 -3.33
C GLY A 119 3.94 -1.53 -4.37
N LEU A 120 2.85 -1.50 -5.11
CA LEU A 120 2.50 -0.45 -6.07
C LEU A 120 1.19 0.21 -5.69
N ALA A 121 1.22 1.51 -5.43
CA ALA A 121 0.03 2.30 -5.17
C ALA A 121 -0.87 2.39 -6.41
N VAL A 122 -2.14 2.06 -6.24
CA VAL A 122 -3.16 2.10 -7.29
C VAL A 122 -4.43 2.79 -6.81
N SER A 123 -5.17 3.35 -7.74
CA SER A 123 -6.50 3.92 -7.57
C SER A 123 -7.53 3.04 -8.26
N LEU A 124 -8.61 2.70 -7.57
CA LEU A 124 -9.76 1.94 -8.04
C LEU A 124 -10.97 2.86 -8.03
N VAL A 125 -11.51 3.15 -9.21
CA VAL A 125 -12.72 3.98 -9.36
C VAL A 125 -13.91 3.08 -9.63
N TYR A 126 -14.88 3.16 -8.74
CA TYR A 126 -16.17 2.49 -8.86
C TYR A 126 -17.24 3.50 -9.24
N GLU A 127 -18.01 3.17 -10.25
CA GLU A 127 -19.21 3.91 -10.65
C GLU A 127 -20.42 2.99 -10.51
N ASN A 128 -21.43 3.45 -9.82
CA ASN A 128 -22.63 2.65 -9.53
C ASN A 128 -22.26 1.29 -8.89
N GLY A 129 -21.29 1.32 -7.99
CA GLY A 129 -20.77 0.14 -7.33
C GLY A 129 -19.89 -0.79 -8.17
N LEU A 130 -19.71 -0.54 -9.49
CA LEU A 130 -18.90 -1.36 -10.41
C LEU A 130 -17.51 -0.79 -10.64
N LEU A 131 -16.49 -1.64 -10.62
CA LEU A 131 -15.13 -1.23 -10.97
C LEU A 131 -15.07 -0.80 -12.45
N LYS A 132 -14.83 0.48 -12.68
CA LYS A 132 -14.73 1.10 -14.00
C LYS A 132 -13.31 1.35 -14.43
N VAL A 133 -12.51 1.94 -13.54
CA VAL A 133 -11.13 2.31 -13.84
C VAL A 133 -10.22 1.88 -12.70
N GLY A 134 -9.12 1.23 -13.05
CA GLY A 134 -8.01 0.96 -12.17
C GLY A 134 -6.75 1.61 -12.74
N ALA A 135 -6.10 2.50 -12.00
CA ALA A 135 -4.96 3.27 -12.49
C ALA A 135 -3.76 3.19 -11.53
N THR A 136 -2.54 3.21 -12.09
CA THR A 136 -1.32 3.41 -11.32
C THR A 136 -1.25 4.85 -10.80
N ARG A 137 -0.48 5.08 -9.72
CA ARG A 137 -0.25 6.44 -9.21
C ARG A 137 0.36 7.38 -10.24
N GLY A 138 1.27 6.87 -11.10
CA GLY A 138 2.02 7.69 -12.03
C GLY A 138 2.84 8.77 -11.33
N ASP A 139 2.76 10.02 -11.82
CA ASP A 139 3.38 11.20 -11.21
C ASP A 139 2.56 11.80 -10.03
N GLY A 140 1.44 11.15 -9.70
CA GLY A 140 0.47 11.57 -8.70
C GLY A 140 -0.73 12.34 -9.27
N ARG A 141 -0.65 12.84 -10.49
CA ARG A 141 -1.77 13.50 -11.20
C ARG A 141 -2.27 12.66 -12.36
N VAL A 142 -1.35 12.05 -13.09
CA VAL A 142 -1.65 11.21 -14.24
C VAL A 142 -1.00 9.85 -14.06
N GLY A 143 -1.81 8.80 -14.09
CA GLY A 143 -1.41 7.40 -14.05
C GLY A 143 -1.62 6.69 -15.38
N GLU A 144 -1.44 5.37 -15.37
CA GLU A 144 -1.72 4.47 -16.49
C GLU A 144 -2.97 3.65 -16.17
N ASP A 145 -3.86 3.51 -17.14
CA ASP A 145 -5.03 2.63 -17.05
C ASP A 145 -4.57 1.17 -17.08
N VAL A 146 -4.63 0.54 -15.94
CA VAL A 146 -4.28 -0.87 -15.74
C VAL A 146 -5.49 -1.69 -15.27
N THR A 147 -6.69 -1.24 -15.64
CA THR A 147 -7.97 -1.83 -15.20
C THR A 147 -8.03 -3.33 -15.44
N GLN A 148 -7.63 -3.79 -16.63
CA GLN A 148 -7.66 -5.22 -16.95
C GLN A 148 -6.73 -6.03 -16.06
N ASN A 149 -5.55 -5.49 -15.76
CA ASN A 149 -4.56 -6.12 -14.89
C ASN A 149 -5.06 -6.17 -13.43
N LEU A 150 -5.62 -5.07 -12.92
CA LEU A 150 -6.15 -5.02 -11.56
C LEU A 150 -7.38 -5.92 -11.36
N LYS A 151 -8.19 -6.12 -12.39
CA LYS A 151 -9.30 -7.11 -12.35
C LYS A 151 -8.82 -8.54 -12.10
N THR A 152 -7.59 -8.89 -12.48
CA THR A 152 -7.03 -10.23 -12.23
C THR A 152 -6.67 -10.46 -10.77
N ILE A 153 -6.53 -9.40 -9.97
CA ILE A 153 -6.23 -9.51 -8.54
C ILE A 153 -7.51 -9.93 -7.82
N GLU A 154 -7.53 -11.17 -7.34
CA GLU A 154 -8.70 -11.78 -6.71
C GLU A 154 -9.23 -10.97 -5.50
N ALA A 155 -8.34 -10.31 -4.75
CA ALA A 155 -8.67 -9.48 -3.60
C ALA A 155 -9.45 -8.20 -3.96
N ILE A 156 -9.39 -7.72 -5.20
CA ILE A 156 -10.13 -6.52 -5.65
C ILE A 156 -11.57 -6.92 -6.04
N PRO A 157 -12.62 -6.38 -5.39
CA PRO A 157 -14.01 -6.65 -5.80
C PRO A 157 -14.30 -5.98 -7.14
N LEU A 158 -14.94 -6.70 -8.08
CA LEU A 158 -15.42 -6.12 -9.33
C LEU A 158 -16.68 -5.29 -9.13
N ARG A 159 -17.43 -5.60 -8.06
CA ARG A 159 -18.58 -4.85 -7.56
C ARG A 159 -18.44 -4.68 -6.06
N LEU A 160 -18.66 -3.48 -5.57
CA LEU A 160 -18.72 -3.21 -4.14
C LEU A 160 -19.97 -3.86 -3.54
N ARG A 161 -19.82 -4.40 -2.34
CA ARG A 161 -20.91 -4.94 -1.53
C ARG A 161 -21.80 -3.79 -1.05
N VAL A 162 -23.10 -4.04 -0.95
CA VAL A 162 -24.05 -3.12 -0.33
C VAL A 162 -24.16 -3.48 1.15
N PRO A 163 -23.66 -2.63 2.08
CA PRO A 163 -23.78 -2.90 3.50
C PRO A 163 -25.21 -2.63 4.00
N SER A 164 -25.64 -3.36 5.02
CA SER A 164 -26.89 -3.09 5.72
C SER A 164 -26.78 -1.86 6.62
N GLU A 165 -27.93 -1.25 6.94
CA GLU A 165 -27.97 -0.11 7.87
C GLU A 165 -27.38 -0.45 9.24
N LYS A 166 -27.64 -1.67 9.75
CA LYS A 166 -27.07 -2.16 11.00
C LYS A 166 -25.54 -2.20 10.97
N GLU A 167 -24.94 -2.71 9.88
CA GLU A 167 -23.47 -2.75 9.74
C GLU A 167 -22.88 -1.34 9.74
N ILE A 168 -23.52 -0.38 9.08
CA ILE A 168 -23.09 1.02 9.09
C ILE A 168 -23.23 1.62 10.48
N SER A 169 -24.37 1.40 11.15
CA SER A 169 -24.57 1.85 12.52
C SER A 169 -23.48 1.34 13.48
N ASP A 170 -23.10 0.05 13.36
CA ASP A 170 -22.03 -0.54 14.15
C ASP A 170 -20.68 0.13 13.91
N VAL A 171 -20.39 0.59 12.68
CA VAL A 171 -19.15 1.32 12.35
C VAL A 171 -19.14 2.71 12.99
N ILE A 172 -20.23 3.46 12.86
CA ILE A 172 -20.34 4.81 13.42
C ILE A 172 -20.25 4.78 14.95
N LEU A 173 -21.00 3.90 15.59
CA LEU A 173 -21.03 3.75 17.06
C LEU A 173 -19.68 3.33 17.65
N ARG A 174 -18.93 2.43 17.00
CA ARG A 174 -17.62 1.99 17.49
C ARG A 174 -16.61 3.13 17.53
N SER A 175 -16.55 3.97 16.51
CA SER A 175 -15.60 5.08 16.46
C SER A 175 -15.88 6.16 17.50
N GLU A 176 -17.13 6.29 17.97
CA GLU A 176 -17.50 7.22 19.05
C GLU A 176 -17.21 6.65 20.45
N THR A 177 -17.36 5.34 20.65
CA THR A 177 -17.07 4.69 21.94
C THR A 177 -15.57 4.56 22.22
N THR A 178 -14.71 4.59 21.21
CA THR A 178 -13.25 4.63 21.40
C THR A 178 -12.74 6.01 21.84
N LYS A 179 -13.53 7.07 21.64
CA LYS A 179 -13.14 8.46 21.99
C LYS A 179 -13.37 8.82 23.46
N ASP A 180 -14.33 8.21 24.15
CA ASP A 180 -14.65 8.56 25.54
C ASP A 180 -15.13 7.33 26.37
N PRO A 181 -14.34 6.84 27.33
CA PRO A 181 -14.70 5.71 28.18
C PRO A 181 -15.62 6.09 29.38
N GLU A 182 -16.02 7.36 29.56
CA GLU A 182 -16.84 7.78 30.68
C GLU A 182 -18.34 7.43 30.48
N PRO A 183 -18.97 6.75 31.45
CA PRO A 183 -20.33 6.17 31.26
C PRO A 183 -21.50 7.17 31.33
N ARG A 184 -21.28 8.45 31.56
CA ARG A 184 -22.35 9.40 31.93
C ARG A 184 -23.09 10.07 30.76
N VAL A 185 -22.69 9.87 29.51
CA VAL A 185 -23.26 10.58 28.35
C VAL A 185 -24.03 9.65 27.40
N LYS A 186 -24.24 8.37 27.78
CA LYS A 186 -24.72 7.31 26.88
C LYS A 186 -26.08 7.52 26.19
N HIS A 187 -27.03 8.26 26.76
CA HIS A 187 -28.38 8.33 26.17
C HIS A 187 -28.56 9.45 25.12
N GLY A 188 -27.85 10.55 25.23
CA GLY A 188 -27.90 11.63 24.22
C GLY A 188 -27.05 11.33 22.99
N ILE A 189 -25.83 10.83 23.20
CA ILE A 189 -24.89 10.46 22.12
C ILE A 189 -25.45 9.32 21.25
N LEU A 190 -26.13 8.33 21.84
CA LEU A 190 -26.73 7.22 21.10
C LEU A 190 -27.84 7.62 20.12
N ARG A 191 -28.63 8.67 20.42
CA ARG A 191 -29.65 9.17 19.49
C ARG A 191 -29.04 9.93 18.32
N PHE A 192 -28.11 10.85 18.59
CA PHE A 192 -27.39 11.58 17.53
C PHE A 192 -26.62 10.61 16.62
N ALA A 193 -25.96 9.62 17.18
CA ALA A 193 -25.23 8.63 16.41
C ALA A 193 -26.13 7.72 15.56
N GLN A 194 -27.39 7.46 15.97
CA GLN A 194 -28.35 6.72 15.15
C GLN A 194 -28.87 7.54 13.97
N ASP A 195 -29.16 8.83 14.17
CA ASP A 195 -29.57 9.75 13.10
C ASP A 195 -28.42 9.94 12.10
N ASP A 196 -27.19 10.09 12.57
CA ASP A 196 -25.99 10.17 11.73
C ASP A 196 -25.76 8.87 10.93
N ALA A 197 -25.94 7.72 11.55
CA ALA A 197 -25.80 6.42 10.87
C ALA A 197 -26.80 6.24 9.72
N HIS A 198 -28.05 6.70 9.89
CA HIS A 198 -29.06 6.69 8.85
C HIS A 198 -28.67 7.59 7.67
N VAL A 199 -28.22 8.80 7.94
CA VAL A 199 -27.75 9.75 6.92
C VAL A 199 -26.54 9.17 6.16
N VAL A 200 -25.56 8.61 6.87
CA VAL A 200 -24.39 7.97 6.28
C VAL A 200 -24.79 6.77 5.41
N HIS A 201 -25.72 5.92 5.88
CA HIS A 201 -26.24 4.80 5.11
C HIS A 201 -26.87 5.25 3.78
N HIS A 202 -27.72 6.26 3.82
CA HIS A 202 -28.32 6.83 2.59
C HIS A 202 -27.29 7.39 1.62
N LYS A 203 -26.27 8.09 2.11
CA LYS A 203 -25.19 8.61 1.26
C LYS A 203 -24.41 7.45 0.59
N ILE A 204 -24.12 6.39 1.34
CA ILE A 204 -23.43 5.20 0.82
C ILE A 204 -24.28 4.51 -0.26
N LEU A 205 -25.57 4.28 0.01
CA LEU A 205 -26.48 3.68 -0.98
C LEU A 205 -26.54 4.51 -2.26
N ARG A 206 -26.71 5.83 -2.13
CA ARG A 206 -26.71 6.75 -3.28
C ARG A 206 -25.40 6.67 -4.08
N ALA A 207 -24.27 6.63 -3.40
CA ALA A 207 -22.96 6.52 -4.06
C ALA A 207 -22.79 5.19 -4.78
N LEU A 208 -23.33 4.08 -4.22
CA LEU A 208 -23.32 2.76 -4.84
C LEU A 208 -24.28 2.60 -6.01
N GLU A 209 -25.39 3.33 -6.02
CA GLU A 209 -26.41 3.22 -7.08
C GLU A 209 -26.20 4.21 -8.23
N GLN A 210 -25.77 5.43 -7.94
CA GLN A 210 -25.76 6.54 -8.90
C GLN A 210 -24.52 7.44 -8.76
N GLY A 211 -23.51 7.00 -7.99
CA GLY A 211 -22.36 7.84 -7.66
C GLY A 211 -21.03 7.23 -8.05
N ARG A 212 -19.99 7.88 -7.52
CA ARG A 212 -18.60 7.52 -7.71
C ARG A 212 -17.91 7.34 -6.36
N ILE A 213 -17.24 6.20 -6.20
CA ILE A 213 -16.39 5.90 -5.05
C ILE A 213 -14.98 5.63 -5.58
N GLU A 214 -13.97 6.25 -4.99
CA GLU A 214 -12.58 5.97 -5.28
C GLU A 214 -11.92 5.31 -4.07
N ILE A 215 -11.29 4.16 -4.29
CA ILE A 215 -10.53 3.43 -3.27
C ILE A 215 -9.07 3.40 -3.71
N ARG A 216 -8.19 3.86 -2.84
CA ARG A 216 -6.74 3.77 -3.05
C ARG A 216 -6.19 2.67 -2.19
N GLY A 217 -5.21 1.96 -2.71
CA GLY A 217 -4.60 0.85 -2.01
C GLY A 217 -3.27 0.46 -2.61
N GLU A 218 -2.65 -0.51 -1.98
CA GLU A 218 -1.38 -1.07 -2.41
C GLU A 218 -1.59 -2.46 -3.00
N ALA A 219 -1.25 -2.61 -4.28
CA ALA A 219 -1.13 -3.93 -4.89
C ALA A 219 0.27 -4.47 -4.62
N TYR A 220 0.35 -5.66 -4.04
CA TYR A 220 1.61 -6.22 -3.56
C TYR A 220 1.76 -7.69 -3.91
N MET A 221 3.00 -8.16 -3.82
CA MET A 221 3.36 -9.56 -3.97
C MET A 221 3.77 -10.14 -2.61
N SER A 222 3.22 -11.31 -2.24
CA SER A 222 3.61 -11.97 -1.00
C SER A 222 5.06 -12.47 -1.06
N LYS A 223 5.70 -12.66 0.09
CA LYS A 223 7.06 -13.23 0.19
C LYS A 223 7.14 -14.57 -0.54
N LYS A 224 6.16 -15.46 -0.31
CA LYS A 224 6.07 -16.77 -0.94
C LYS A 224 6.00 -16.64 -2.47
N THR A 225 5.08 -15.84 -2.98
CA THR A 225 4.90 -15.65 -4.43
C THR A 225 6.15 -15.05 -5.09
N PHE A 226 6.80 -14.10 -4.42
CA PHE A 226 8.05 -13.51 -4.92
C PHE A 226 9.19 -14.51 -5.03
N GLU A 227 9.35 -15.38 -4.02
CA GLU A 227 10.35 -16.44 -4.05
C GLU A 227 10.06 -17.48 -5.13
N GLU A 228 8.79 -17.87 -5.31
CA GLU A 228 8.36 -18.77 -6.38
C GLU A 228 8.66 -18.16 -7.75
N LEU A 229 8.30 -16.91 -7.96
CA LEU A 229 8.55 -16.19 -9.20
C LEU A 229 10.05 -16.12 -9.53
N ASN A 230 10.88 -15.76 -8.56
CA ASN A 230 12.33 -15.70 -8.77
C ASN A 230 12.97 -17.07 -9.01
N ARG A 231 12.41 -18.14 -8.45
CA ARG A 231 12.82 -19.51 -8.80
C ARG A 231 12.49 -19.88 -10.26
N GLU A 232 11.32 -19.44 -10.75
CA GLU A 232 10.94 -19.65 -12.15
C GLU A 232 11.82 -18.85 -13.11
N GLN A 233 12.11 -17.58 -12.80
CA GLN A 233 13.01 -16.74 -13.58
C GLN A 233 14.39 -17.40 -13.74
N LYS A 234 14.95 -17.91 -12.62
CA LYS A 234 16.23 -18.64 -12.66
C LYS A 234 16.18 -19.90 -13.53
N LYS A 235 15.06 -20.66 -13.49
CA LYS A 235 14.89 -21.85 -14.36
C LYS A 235 14.86 -21.49 -15.85
N LYS A 236 14.37 -20.29 -16.17
CA LYS A 236 14.31 -19.76 -17.56
C LYS A 236 15.59 -19.03 -17.97
N ASN A 237 16.63 -18.99 -17.12
CA ASN A 237 17.84 -18.18 -17.30
C ASN A 237 17.56 -16.67 -17.42
N GLU A 238 16.47 -16.20 -16.84
CA GLU A 238 16.09 -14.79 -16.78
C GLU A 238 16.59 -14.15 -15.48
N ALA A 239 16.84 -12.84 -15.50
CA ALA A 239 17.26 -12.12 -14.32
C ALA A 239 16.15 -12.09 -13.24
N PRO A 240 16.45 -12.44 -11.98
CA PRO A 240 15.47 -12.36 -10.91
C PRO A 240 15.07 -10.91 -10.61
N PHE A 241 13.86 -10.71 -10.14
CA PHE A 241 13.41 -9.42 -9.66
C PHE A 241 14.20 -9.00 -8.41
N ALA A 242 14.63 -7.73 -8.38
CA ALA A 242 15.46 -7.21 -7.30
C ALA A 242 14.72 -7.09 -5.95
N ASN A 243 13.43 -6.76 -5.99
CA ASN A 243 12.58 -6.62 -4.82
C ASN A 243 11.10 -6.83 -5.17
N PRO A 244 10.21 -7.08 -4.18
CA PRO A 244 8.80 -7.38 -4.40
C PRO A 244 8.02 -6.19 -4.97
N ARG A 245 8.40 -4.95 -4.66
CA ARG A 245 7.80 -3.75 -5.24
C ARG A 245 8.00 -3.68 -6.75
N ASN A 246 9.22 -3.90 -7.22
CA ASN A 246 9.52 -3.94 -8.65
C ASN A 246 8.82 -5.13 -9.33
N ALA A 247 8.74 -6.28 -8.65
CA ALA A 247 8.01 -7.44 -9.16
C ALA A 247 6.50 -7.15 -9.29
N ALA A 248 5.88 -6.52 -8.28
CA ALA A 248 4.48 -6.13 -8.33
C ALA A 248 4.23 -5.07 -9.42
N ALA A 249 5.05 -4.01 -9.48
CA ALA A 249 4.94 -2.95 -10.48
C ALA A 249 5.13 -3.48 -11.90
N GLY A 250 6.14 -4.30 -12.13
CA GLY A 250 6.39 -4.95 -13.43
C GLY A 250 5.26 -5.91 -13.82
N SER A 251 4.64 -6.59 -12.85
CA SER A 251 3.50 -7.49 -13.11
C SER A 251 2.22 -6.73 -13.48
N ILE A 252 1.94 -5.61 -12.81
CA ILE A 252 0.75 -4.77 -13.12
C ILE A 252 0.90 -4.05 -14.45
N ARG A 253 2.11 -3.75 -14.88
CA ARG A 253 2.39 -3.04 -16.15
C ARG A 253 2.65 -4.00 -17.32
N GLN A 254 2.08 -5.21 -17.29
CA GLN A 254 2.08 -6.12 -18.44
C GLN A 254 0.95 -5.76 -19.40
N LEU A 255 1.25 -5.72 -20.69
CA LEU A 255 0.22 -5.47 -21.71
C LEU A 255 -0.75 -6.64 -21.85
N ASP A 256 -0.34 -7.84 -21.51
CA ASP A 256 -1.18 -9.05 -21.42
C ASP A 256 -1.58 -9.32 -19.96
N SER A 257 -2.87 -9.19 -19.66
CA SER A 257 -3.43 -9.43 -18.33
C SER A 257 -3.30 -10.90 -17.87
N ASN A 258 -3.13 -11.86 -18.78
CA ASN A 258 -2.88 -13.25 -18.42
C ASN A 258 -1.54 -13.40 -17.67
N ILE A 259 -0.54 -12.63 -18.06
CA ILE A 259 0.75 -12.59 -17.36
C ILE A 259 0.54 -12.04 -15.93
N THR A 260 -0.23 -10.96 -15.78
CA THR A 260 -0.56 -10.41 -14.45
C THR A 260 -1.30 -11.42 -13.59
N ALA A 261 -2.28 -12.13 -14.15
CA ALA A 261 -3.04 -13.17 -13.45
C ALA A 261 -2.12 -14.28 -12.91
N SER A 262 -1.15 -14.73 -13.70
CA SER A 262 -0.18 -15.76 -13.29
C SER A 262 0.71 -15.32 -12.12
N ARG A 263 0.85 -14.01 -11.86
CA ARG A 263 1.72 -13.45 -10.82
C ARG A 263 1.09 -13.44 -9.42
N LYS A 264 -0.19 -13.82 -9.27
CA LYS A 264 -0.91 -13.98 -8.00
C LYS A 264 -0.69 -12.79 -7.04
N LEU A 265 -0.91 -11.57 -7.53
CA LEU A 265 -0.83 -10.36 -6.71
C LEU A 265 -1.98 -10.31 -5.71
N SER A 266 -1.78 -9.57 -4.64
CA SER A 266 -2.81 -9.24 -3.65
C SER A 266 -2.97 -7.73 -3.50
N PHE A 267 -3.95 -7.29 -2.69
CA PHE A 267 -4.31 -5.89 -2.55
C PHE A 267 -4.81 -5.59 -1.15
N PHE A 268 -4.42 -4.43 -0.60
CA PHE A 268 -5.07 -3.82 0.55
C PHE A 268 -5.44 -2.38 0.27
N GLY A 269 -6.70 -2.01 0.59
CA GLY A 269 -7.14 -0.62 0.57
C GLY A 269 -6.60 0.15 1.78
N TYR A 270 -6.24 1.43 1.56
CA TYR A 270 -5.78 2.32 2.62
C TYR A 270 -6.48 3.70 2.62
N ALA A 271 -7.16 4.08 1.55
CA ALA A 271 -7.93 5.32 1.52
C ALA A 271 -9.21 5.19 0.71
N LEU A 272 -10.24 5.87 1.18
CA LEU A 272 -11.58 5.91 0.60
C LEU A 272 -11.96 7.37 0.34
N SER A 273 -12.41 7.68 -0.86
CA SER A 273 -12.85 9.02 -1.26
C SER A 273 -14.24 8.97 -1.86
N GLY A 274 -15.10 9.90 -1.43
CA GLY A 274 -16.48 10.09 -1.85
C GLY A 274 -17.25 10.89 -0.80
N ASP A 275 -18.39 11.46 -1.16
CA ASP A 275 -19.30 12.09 -0.17
C ASP A 275 -20.12 11.00 0.54
N LEU A 276 -19.49 10.34 1.52
CA LEU A 276 -20.06 9.21 2.25
C LEU A 276 -20.52 9.57 3.67
N GLY A 277 -20.29 10.82 4.11
CA GLY A 277 -20.67 11.30 5.44
C GLY A 277 -19.79 10.79 6.58
N LEU A 278 -18.61 10.25 6.29
CA LEU A 278 -17.64 9.82 7.29
C LEU A 278 -16.89 11.01 7.87
N THR A 279 -16.40 10.88 9.08
CA THR A 279 -15.69 11.94 9.81
C THR A 279 -14.30 11.54 10.29
N THR A 280 -13.94 10.26 10.14
CA THR A 280 -12.65 9.73 10.57
C THR A 280 -12.09 8.72 9.59
N HIS A 281 -10.76 8.64 9.54
CA HIS A 281 -10.03 7.65 8.75
C HIS A 281 -10.33 6.20 9.20
N GLU A 282 -10.52 5.99 10.50
CA GLU A 282 -10.97 4.71 11.07
C GLU A 282 -12.31 4.26 10.48
N GLN A 283 -13.31 5.15 10.40
CA GLN A 283 -14.60 4.85 9.77
C GLN A 283 -14.45 4.51 8.30
N ALA A 284 -13.56 5.21 7.57
CA ALA A 284 -13.29 4.91 6.17
C ALA A 284 -12.71 3.50 5.97
N HIS A 285 -11.79 3.07 6.85
CA HIS A 285 -11.25 1.71 6.85
C HIS A 285 -12.31 0.66 7.17
N ALA A 286 -13.12 0.90 8.19
CA ALA A 286 -14.22 0.00 8.54
C ALA A 286 -15.25 -0.11 7.41
N LEU A 287 -15.59 1.00 6.75
CA LEU A 287 -16.48 0.99 5.60
C LEU A 287 -15.88 0.25 4.40
N MET A 288 -14.58 0.40 4.10
CA MET A 288 -13.94 -0.37 3.03
C MET A 288 -14.12 -1.88 3.23
N LYS A 289 -14.00 -2.38 4.47
CA LYS A 289 -14.30 -3.79 4.79
C LYS A 289 -15.74 -4.17 4.45
N LEU A 290 -16.70 -3.33 4.85
CA LEU A 290 -18.12 -3.57 4.56
C LEU A 290 -18.42 -3.55 3.07
N LEU A 291 -17.71 -2.73 2.30
CA LEU A 291 -17.81 -2.69 0.83
C LEU A 291 -17.14 -3.89 0.13
N GLY A 292 -16.51 -4.79 0.88
CA GLY A 292 -15.84 -5.98 0.33
C GLY A 292 -14.40 -5.76 -0.12
N VAL A 293 -13.78 -4.67 0.33
CA VAL A 293 -12.38 -4.35 0.05
C VAL A 293 -11.52 -4.76 1.24
N PRO A 294 -10.51 -5.63 1.04
CA PRO A 294 -9.62 -6.00 2.12
C PRO A 294 -8.76 -4.82 2.56
N ILE A 295 -8.61 -4.66 3.87
CA ILE A 295 -7.67 -3.74 4.51
C ILE A 295 -6.63 -4.55 5.28
N ASN A 296 -5.48 -3.94 5.55
CA ASN A 296 -4.46 -4.63 6.36
C ASN A 296 -5.00 -4.88 7.78
N PRO A 297 -4.99 -6.14 8.28
CA PRO A 297 -5.56 -6.47 9.59
C PRO A 297 -4.77 -5.89 10.78
N LEU A 298 -3.55 -5.41 10.54
CA LEU A 298 -2.70 -4.78 11.56
C LEU A 298 -2.91 -3.26 11.67
N SER A 299 -3.94 -2.70 11.04
CA SER A 299 -4.30 -1.30 11.24
C SER A 299 -4.90 -1.09 12.63
N GLU A 300 -4.57 0.03 13.30
CA GLU A 300 -4.95 0.28 14.70
C GLU A 300 -5.24 1.76 14.96
N TYR A 301 -6.30 2.06 15.70
CA TYR A 301 -6.54 3.38 16.25
C TYR A 301 -5.56 3.70 17.38
N CYS A 302 -4.93 4.86 17.34
CA CYS A 302 -3.95 5.33 18.31
C CYS A 302 -4.39 6.66 18.93
N ARG A 303 -4.72 6.64 20.21
CA ARG A 303 -5.20 7.82 20.95
C ARG A 303 -4.14 8.95 21.03
N ASN A 304 -2.87 8.62 20.98
CA ASN A 304 -1.76 9.58 21.11
C ASN A 304 -0.48 9.02 20.47
N LEU A 305 0.58 9.85 20.43
CA LEU A 305 1.87 9.44 19.87
C LEU A 305 2.52 8.26 20.57
N LYS A 306 2.29 8.10 21.89
CA LYS A 306 2.84 6.95 22.61
C LYS A 306 2.30 5.65 22.03
N ALA A 307 0.98 5.57 21.82
CA ALA A 307 0.34 4.40 21.19
C ALA A 307 0.87 4.17 19.76
N VAL A 308 1.15 5.24 19.00
CA VAL A 308 1.78 5.13 17.66
C VAL A 308 3.18 4.51 17.75
N VAL A 309 4.00 4.94 18.70
CA VAL A 309 5.35 4.39 18.91
C VAL A 309 5.27 2.94 19.35
N ASP A 310 4.38 2.61 20.30
CA ASP A 310 4.17 1.23 20.77
C ASP A 310 3.74 0.31 19.60
N PHE A 311 2.85 0.79 18.73
CA PHE A 311 2.44 0.07 17.52
C PHE A 311 3.61 -0.10 16.52
N HIS A 312 4.39 0.94 16.28
CA HIS A 312 5.59 0.87 15.41
C HIS A 312 6.57 -0.20 15.90
N GLU A 313 6.87 -0.24 17.21
CA GLU A 313 7.74 -1.25 17.80
C GLU A 313 7.17 -2.67 17.69
N LYS A 314 5.86 -2.82 17.91
CA LYS A 314 5.13 -4.10 17.74
C LYS A 314 5.31 -4.63 16.32
N VAL A 315 5.08 -3.79 15.32
CA VAL A 315 5.22 -4.16 13.90
C VAL A 315 6.68 -4.45 13.55
N TYR A 316 7.62 -3.64 14.04
CA TYR A 316 9.05 -3.88 13.83
C TYR A 316 9.49 -5.26 14.29
N LYS A 317 9.06 -5.69 15.49
CA LYS A 317 9.40 -7.01 16.06
C LYS A 317 8.80 -8.17 15.28
N MET A 318 7.63 -7.98 14.64
CA MET A 318 6.95 -9.05 13.92
C MET A 318 7.14 -9.01 12.39
N ARG A 319 7.79 -7.98 11.85
CA ARG A 319 7.89 -7.72 10.39
C ARG A 319 8.41 -8.91 9.57
N GLU A 320 9.35 -9.69 10.12
CA GLU A 320 9.92 -10.84 9.41
C GLU A 320 8.92 -11.99 9.25
N LYS A 321 7.95 -12.10 10.18
CA LYS A 321 6.90 -13.12 10.16
C LYS A 321 5.72 -12.74 9.26
N LEU A 322 5.62 -11.48 8.84
CA LEU A 322 4.54 -11.04 7.96
C LEU A 322 4.70 -11.68 6.57
N PRO A 323 3.59 -12.05 5.91
CA PRO A 323 3.62 -12.65 4.58
C PRO A 323 4.00 -11.67 3.46
N TYR A 324 4.20 -10.41 3.78
CA TYR A 324 4.57 -9.32 2.89
C TYR A 324 5.72 -8.49 3.48
N TRP A 325 6.33 -7.64 2.67
CA TRP A 325 7.35 -6.68 3.11
C TRP A 325 6.72 -5.36 3.53
N THR A 326 7.37 -4.74 4.52
CA THR A 326 7.02 -3.41 5.04
C THR A 326 8.30 -2.68 5.43
N ASP A 327 8.35 -1.37 5.19
CA ASP A 327 9.47 -0.51 5.58
C ASP A 327 9.14 0.41 6.77
N GLY A 328 7.91 0.32 7.31
CA GLY A 328 7.43 1.13 8.42
C GLY A 328 5.93 1.05 8.61
N ILE A 329 5.40 2.07 9.24
CA ILE A 329 3.96 2.30 9.37
C ILE A 329 3.60 3.66 8.74
N VAL A 330 2.35 3.80 8.36
CA VAL A 330 1.76 5.10 8.01
C VAL A 330 0.96 5.60 9.20
N VAL A 331 1.15 6.86 9.57
CA VAL A 331 0.43 7.53 10.66
C VAL A 331 -0.43 8.62 10.05
N VAL A 332 -1.73 8.51 10.23
CA VAL A 332 -2.73 9.45 9.70
C VAL A 332 -3.42 10.14 10.86
N VAL A 333 -3.58 11.47 10.80
CA VAL A 333 -4.49 12.18 11.71
C VAL A 333 -5.89 11.67 11.44
N ASN A 334 -6.50 11.03 12.45
CA ASN A 334 -7.73 10.27 12.29
C ASN A 334 -8.97 11.13 12.02
N ASN A 335 -9.02 12.34 12.59
CA ASN A 335 -10.11 13.28 12.36
C ASN A 335 -10.00 13.98 11.00
N ASP A 336 -10.97 13.76 10.10
CA ASP A 336 -10.94 14.25 8.72
C ASP A 336 -10.93 15.79 8.65
N GLN A 337 -11.69 16.48 9.50
CA GLN A 337 -11.70 17.95 9.54
C GLN A 337 -10.32 18.50 9.90
N THR A 338 -9.64 17.89 10.89
CA THR A 338 -8.28 18.27 11.26
C THR A 338 -7.31 17.97 10.11
N PHE A 339 -7.42 16.80 9.49
CA PHE A 339 -6.59 16.42 8.35
C PHE A 339 -6.71 17.42 7.19
N GLU A 340 -7.93 17.79 6.82
CA GLU A 340 -8.19 18.75 5.74
C GLU A 340 -7.68 20.16 6.07
N ARG A 341 -7.88 20.63 7.32
CA ARG A 341 -7.41 21.94 7.79
C ARG A 341 -5.89 22.07 7.80
N LEU A 342 -5.17 20.99 8.04
CA LEU A 342 -3.71 20.96 7.96
C LEU A 342 -3.20 21.19 6.54
N GLY A 343 -3.95 20.75 5.53
CA GLY A 343 -3.65 20.96 4.12
C GLY A 343 -2.38 20.24 3.65
N VAL A 344 -1.82 20.74 2.55
CA VAL A 344 -0.72 20.10 1.81
C VAL A 344 0.47 21.04 1.71
N VAL A 345 1.68 20.51 1.79
CA VAL A 345 2.94 21.21 1.47
C VAL A 345 3.65 20.49 0.34
N GLY A 346 3.91 21.19 -0.75
CA GLY A 346 4.54 20.57 -1.91
C GLY A 346 3.70 19.41 -2.46
N LYS A 347 4.18 18.18 -2.24
CA LYS A 347 3.48 16.96 -2.67
C LYS A 347 3.06 16.07 -1.49
N ALA A 348 3.12 16.57 -0.25
CA ALA A 348 2.81 15.79 0.95
C ALA A 348 1.71 16.47 1.78
N PRO A 349 0.60 15.76 2.12
CA PRO A 349 -0.35 16.23 3.11
C PRO A 349 0.32 16.30 4.49
N ARG A 350 0.05 17.35 5.26
CA ARG A 350 0.64 17.50 6.61
C ARG A 350 0.05 16.53 7.63
N GLY A 351 -1.20 16.10 7.43
CA GLY A 351 -1.89 15.18 8.32
C GLY A 351 -1.46 13.72 8.23
N ILE A 352 -0.51 13.37 7.34
CA ILE A 352 -0.02 12.00 7.16
C ILE A 352 1.50 11.97 7.15
N ILE A 353 2.08 10.92 7.73
CA ILE A 353 3.54 10.73 7.74
C ILE A 353 3.89 9.23 7.73
N ALA A 354 4.98 8.88 7.07
CA ALA A 354 5.54 7.53 7.12
C ALA A 354 6.55 7.46 8.27
N PHE A 355 6.28 6.63 9.27
CA PHE A 355 7.23 6.32 10.32
C PHE A 355 7.96 5.03 9.96
N LYS A 356 9.11 5.20 9.39
CA LYS A 356 9.92 4.10 8.85
C LYS A 356 10.70 3.39 9.94
N PHE A 357 10.98 2.11 9.71
CA PHE A 357 11.90 1.37 10.55
C PHE A 357 13.32 1.90 10.40
N PRO A 358 14.16 1.77 11.44
CA PRO A 358 15.57 2.11 11.35
C PRO A 358 16.19 1.42 10.13
N ALA A 359 17.02 2.16 9.40
CA ALA A 359 17.73 1.62 8.25
C ALA A 359 18.64 0.46 8.70
N GLU A 360 18.67 -0.62 7.93
CA GLU A 360 19.59 -1.71 8.20
C GLU A 360 21.01 -1.26 7.90
N GLN A 361 21.92 -1.54 8.83
CA GLN A 361 23.33 -1.19 8.73
C GLN A 361 24.19 -2.46 8.66
N ALA A 362 25.29 -2.37 7.92
CA ALA A 362 26.30 -3.42 7.87
C ALA A 362 27.71 -2.82 7.75
N THR A 363 28.71 -3.58 8.17
CA THR A 363 30.11 -3.16 8.02
C THR A 363 30.72 -3.76 6.75
N THR A 364 31.50 -2.95 6.03
CA THR A 364 32.24 -3.39 4.85
C THR A 364 33.52 -2.55 4.68
N ARG A 365 34.41 -2.99 3.77
CA ARG A 365 35.65 -2.27 3.50
C ARG A 365 35.59 -1.54 2.17
N VAL A 366 35.97 -0.26 2.13
CA VAL A 366 36.11 0.53 0.91
C VAL A 366 37.36 0.07 0.15
N ARG A 367 37.17 -0.41 -1.08
CA ARG A 367 38.24 -0.90 -1.94
C ARG A 367 38.74 0.17 -2.90
N GLU A 368 37.82 0.98 -3.42
CA GLU A 368 38.07 2.00 -4.43
C GLU A 368 37.04 3.12 -4.31
N VAL A 369 37.36 4.32 -4.77
CA VAL A 369 36.38 5.40 -5.00
C VAL A 369 36.44 5.79 -6.45
N ARG A 370 35.28 5.75 -7.13
CA ARG A 370 35.09 6.15 -8.52
C ARG A 370 34.31 7.44 -8.58
N PHE A 371 34.65 8.29 -9.51
CA PHE A 371 33.92 9.53 -9.77
C PHE A 371 33.06 9.36 -11.02
N GLN A 372 31.77 9.65 -10.88
CA GLN A 372 30.80 9.60 -11.97
C GLN A 372 30.38 11.01 -12.33
N VAL A 373 30.31 11.31 -13.63
CA VAL A 373 29.83 12.61 -14.13
C VAL A 373 28.30 12.54 -14.25
N GLY A 374 27.59 13.35 -13.47
CA GLY A 374 26.15 13.52 -13.57
C GLY A 374 25.74 14.29 -14.82
N ARG A 375 24.44 14.30 -15.17
CA ARG A 375 23.88 15.01 -16.33
C ARG A 375 24.17 16.53 -16.33
N THR A 376 24.44 17.10 -15.17
CA THR A 376 24.76 18.52 -14.99
C THR A 376 26.26 18.80 -14.96
N GLY A 377 27.12 17.81 -15.25
CA GLY A 377 28.57 17.93 -15.17
C GLY A 377 29.16 17.79 -13.76
N VAL A 378 28.32 17.59 -12.75
CA VAL A 378 28.77 17.42 -11.35
C VAL A 378 29.42 16.05 -11.16
N LEU A 379 30.63 16.03 -10.55
CA LEU A 379 31.33 14.81 -10.17
C LEU A 379 30.73 14.24 -8.86
N THR A 380 30.17 13.04 -8.94
CA THR A 380 29.65 12.33 -7.78
C THR A 380 30.58 11.18 -7.41
N PRO A 381 31.20 11.18 -6.22
CA PRO A 381 32.04 10.08 -5.77
C PRO A 381 31.17 8.89 -5.33
N VAL A 382 31.59 7.69 -5.74
CA VAL A 382 30.93 6.42 -5.42
C VAL A 382 31.97 5.46 -4.84
N ALA A 383 31.73 4.99 -3.62
CA ALA A 383 32.57 3.96 -3.00
C ALA A 383 32.29 2.60 -3.63
N VAL A 384 33.34 1.91 -4.07
CA VAL A 384 33.34 0.49 -4.41
C VAL A 384 33.81 -0.30 -3.20
N MET A 385 32.99 -1.23 -2.73
CA MET A 385 33.20 -1.89 -1.44
C MET A 385 33.27 -3.43 -1.60
N GLY A 386 33.73 -4.09 -0.55
CA GLY A 386 33.52 -5.52 -0.42
C GLY A 386 32.02 -5.83 -0.44
N PRO A 387 31.57 -6.89 -1.14
CA PRO A 387 30.16 -7.27 -1.14
C PRO A 387 29.66 -7.48 0.28
N VAL A 388 28.55 -6.84 0.65
CA VAL A 388 27.93 -7.00 1.95
C VAL A 388 26.41 -7.11 1.80
N PHE A 389 25.81 -8.03 2.56
CA PHE A 389 24.36 -8.20 2.57
C PHE A 389 23.73 -7.23 3.58
N VAL A 390 22.83 -6.34 3.11
CA VAL A 390 22.16 -5.34 3.94
C VAL A 390 20.79 -5.05 3.34
N ALA A 391 19.78 -4.90 4.17
CA ALA A 391 18.40 -4.64 3.76
C ALA A 391 17.92 -5.56 2.61
N GLY A 392 18.17 -6.88 2.73
CA GLY A 392 17.69 -7.89 1.79
C GLY A 392 18.42 -7.97 0.44
N THR A 393 19.53 -7.20 0.24
CA THR A 393 20.29 -7.21 -1.01
C THR A 393 21.81 -7.18 -0.77
N THR A 394 22.58 -7.68 -1.77
CA THR A 394 24.03 -7.56 -1.73
C THR A 394 24.47 -6.23 -2.33
N VAL A 395 25.05 -5.38 -1.51
CA VAL A 395 25.55 -4.05 -1.89
C VAL A 395 27.06 -4.12 -2.16
N LYS A 396 27.50 -3.51 -3.25
CA LYS A 396 28.90 -3.37 -3.67
C LYS A 396 29.29 -1.91 -3.88
N HIS A 397 28.31 -1.01 -3.99
CA HIS A 397 28.53 0.42 -4.27
C HIS A 397 27.68 1.26 -3.33
N ALA A 398 28.22 2.39 -2.86
CA ALA A 398 27.48 3.38 -2.08
C ALA A 398 27.84 4.79 -2.52
N THR A 399 26.86 5.68 -2.51
CA THR A 399 27.13 7.10 -2.79
C THR A 399 27.94 7.73 -1.63
N LEU A 400 28.85 8.62 -1.99
CA LEU A 400 29.57 9.47 -1.05
C LEU A 400 29.14 10.94 -1.18
N HIS A 401 28.06 11.20 -1.90
CA HIS A 401 27.46 12.49 -2.20
C HIS A 401 28.43 13.49 -2.87
N ASN A 402 29.43 14.00 -2.16
CA ASN A 402 30.42 14.98 -2.63
C ASN A 402 31.73 14.84 -1.85
N MET A 403 32.71 15.69 -2.16
CA MET A 403 33.99 15.69 -1.48
C MET A 403 33.88 16.17 -0.01
N ASP A 404 32.98 17.11 0.28
CA ASP A 404 32.77 17.62 1.64
C ASP A 404 32.31 16.51 2.58
N GLU A 405 31.50 15.59 2.11
CA GLU A 405 31.05 14.43 2.89
C GLU A 405 32.20 13.44 3.14
N ILE A 406 33.09 13.25 2.16
CA ILE A 406 34.30 12.42 2.31
C ILE A 406 35.20 13.03 3.39
N GLU A 407 35.39 14.33 3.39
CA GLU A 407 36.18 15.05 4.42
C GLU A 407 35.51 14.98 5.78
N ARG A 408 34.21 15.23 5.86
CA ARG A 408 33.41 15.13 7.10
C ARG A 408 33.51 13.74 7.74
N LEU A 409 33.49 12.69 6.95
CA LEU A 409 33.66 11.32 7.41
C LEU A 409 35.10 10.95 7.71
N GLY A 410 36.08 11.74 7.24
CA GLY A 410 37.50 11.41 7.27
C GLY A 410 37.81 10.11 6.53
N LEU A 411 37.08 9.83 5.44
CA LEU A 411 37.08 8.56 4.71
C LEU A 411 38.35 8.40 3.87
N LYS A 412 38.94 7.20 3.91
CA LYS A 412 40.09 6.80 3.09
C LYS A 412 39.78 5.49 2.38
N ILE A 413 40.42 5.26 1.22
CA ILE A 413 40.40 3.97 0.56
C ILE A 413 41.10 2.96 1.48
N GLY A 414 40.49 1.85 1.76
CA GLY A 414 40.93 0.84 2.70
C GLY A 414 40.22 0.86 4.04
N ASP A 415 39.45 1.92 4.33
CA ASP A 415 38.69 2.00 5.59
C ASP A 415 37.60 0.94 5.69
N THR A 416 37.40 0.48 6.91
CA THR A 416 36.15 -0.23 7.29
C THR A 416 35.09 0.82 7.65
N VAL A 417 33.95 0.70 7.04
CA VAL A 417 32.82 1.66 7.16
C VAL A 417 31.55 0.98 7.58
N ILE A 418 30.66 1.73 8.24
CA ILE A 418 29.27 1.36 8.41
C ILE A 418 28.51 1.89 7.20
N LEU A 419 27.91 0.96 6.47
CA LEU A 419 27.02 1.20 5.35
C LEU A 419 25.58 1.14 5.85
N GLU A 420 24.77 2.08 5.42
CA GLU A 420 23.35 2.12 5.67
C GLU A 420 22.58 2.03 4.36
N LYS A 421 21.57 1.18 4.33
CA LYS A 421 20.65 1.09 3.22
C LYS A 421 19.22 1.01 3.75
N ALA A 422 18.44 2.06 3.60
CA ALA A 422 16.99 1.92 3.63
C ALA A 422 16.54 1.19 2.35
N ARG A 423 15.52 0.36 2.43
CA ARG A 423 15.13 -0.62 1.36
C ARG A 423 15.05 -0.02 -0.06
N ASP A 424 14.60 1.22 -0.20
CA ASP A 424 14.41 1.90 -1.49
C ASP A 424 15.40 3.07 -1.72
N ILE A 425 16.37 3.27 -0.83
CA ILE A 425 17.32 4.38 -0.91
C ILE A 425 18.68 3.84 -1.37
N ILE A 426 19.39 4.66 -2.13
CA ILE A 426 20.77 4.41 -2.54
C ILE A 426 21.64 4.18 -1.29
N PRO A 427 22.41 3.07 -1.23
CA PRO A 427 23.30 2.83 -0.11
C PRO A 427 24.25 4.00 0.14
N LYS A 428 24.42 4.38 1.40
CA LYS A 428 25.33 5.47 1.80
C LYS A 428 26.28 5.00 2.89
N VAL A 429 27.48 5.58 2.92
CA VAL A 429 28.42 5.41 4.02
C VAL A 429 28.02 6.41 5.12
N VAL A 430 27.74 5.91 6.33
CA VAL A 430 27.31 6.77 7.46
C VAL A 430 28.40 7.01 8.47
N GLN A 431 29.37 6.09 8.59
CA GLN A 431 30.45 6.21 9.57
C GLN A 431 31.69 5.44 9.11
N VAL A 432 32.84 5.96 9.42
CA VAL A 432 34.16 5.29 9.32
C VAL A 432 34.50 4.69 10.69
N LEU A 433 35.18 3.55 10.71
CA LEU A 433 35.68 2.90 11.91
C LEU A 433 37.22 3.07 11.99
N PRO A 434 37.73 4.23 12.42
CA PRO A 434 39.17 4.55 12.36
C PRO A 434 40.05 3.61 13.19
N LYS A 435 39.49 3.03 14.26
CA LYS A 435 40.17 2.04 15.11
C LYS A 435 40.56 0.76 14.37
N LEU A 436 39.97 0.48 13.22
CA LEU A 436 40.27 -0.68 12.38
C LEU A 436 41.26 -0.37 11.25
N ARG A 437 41.84 0.84 11.21
CA ARG A 437 42.88 1.22 10.25
C ARG A 437 44.17 0.45 10.47
N THR A 438 44.77 0.05 9.36
CA THR A 438 46.05 -0.68 9.32
C THR A 438 47.26 0.20 9.02
N GLY A 439 47.04 1.49 8.72
CA GLY A 439 48.07 2.43 8.29
C GLY A 439 48.36 2.43 6.79
N GLN A 440 47.67 1.55 6.03
CA GLN A 440 47.82 1.46 4.57
C GLN A 440 46.69 2.18 3.79
N GLU A 441 45.84 2.93 4.50
CA GLU A 441 44.70 3.61 3.92
C GLU A 441 45.15 4.82 3.09
N LYS A 442 44.60 4.96 1.89
CA LYS A 442 44.98 6.01 0.94
C LYS A 442 43.96 7.14 0.93
N THR A 443 44.47 8.38 0.92
CA THR A 443 43.63 9.58 0.79
C THR A 443 42.94 9.61 -0.58
N ILE A 444 41.63 9.96 -0.58
CA ILE A 444 40.83 10.12 -1.79
C ILE A 444 41.14 11.49 -2.38
N ARG A 445 41.47 11.53 -3.67
CA ARG A 445 41.69 12.77 -4.43
C ARG A 445 40.73 12.79 -5.63
N PRO A 446 40.13 13.96 -5.92
CA PRO A 446 39.34 14.08 -7.14
C PRO A 446 40.27 13.89 -8.37
N PRO A 447 39.76 13.43 -9.49
CA PRO A 447 40.51 13.40 -10.74
C PRO A 447 40.92 14.83 -11.13
N SER A 448 42.11 14.96 -11.70
CA SER A 448 42.65 16.23 -12.25
C SER A 448 41.95 16.65 -13.53
#